data_b31c7730099eee5fa9c168a3a9d16883
#
_entry.id   b31c7730099eee5fa9c168a3a9d16883
#
_cell.length_a   1.000
_cell.length_b   1.000
_cell.length_c   1.000
_cell.angle_alpha   90.00
_cell.angle_beta   90.00
_cell.angle_gamma   90.00
#
_symmetry.space_group_name_H-M   'P 1'
#
loop_
_entity.id
_entity.type
_entity.pdbx_description
1 polymer ?
#
loop_
_entity_poly.entity_id
_entity_poly.type
_entity_poly.pdbx_seq_one_letter_code
_entity_poly.pdbx_strand_id
1 'polypeptide(L)' 'MYKIGDKLRPKARCFAAIVYIVTAKVYNDWYQETIYTIEQIGFGKHIIDGITEDALNKDYVKIK' A
#
# COMPACT_ATOMS: atom_id res chain seq x y z
N MET A 1 -4.52 -2.41 -10.21
CA MET A 1 -4.31 -1.00 -9.83
C MET A 1 -5.09 -0.68 -8.56
N TYR A 2 -4.51 0.13 -7.69
CA TYR A 2 -5.11 0.51 -6.41
C TYR A 2 -5.69 1.91 -6.49
N LYS A 3 -6.67 2.18 -5.63
CA LYS A 3 -7.31 3.50 -5.53
C LYS A 3 -7.08 4.06 -4.13
N ILE A 4 -7.08 5.38 -4.02
CA ILE A 4 -7.04 6.03 -2.70
C ILE A 4 -8.25 5.54 -1.90
N GLY A 5 -7.99 5.10 -0.67
CA GLY A 5 -9.01 4.51 0.19
C GLY A 5 -9.06 3.00 0.19
N ASP A 6 -8.38 2.35 -0.76
CA ASP A 6 -8.29 0.88 -0.76
C ASP A 6 -7.54 0.40 0.47
N LYS A 7 -8.01 -0.70 1.04
CA LYS A 7 -7.37 -1.31 2.20
C LYS A 7 -6.56 -2.52 1.78
N LEU A 8 -5.41 -2.67 2.40
CA LEU A 8 -4.44 -3.73 2.09
C LEU A 8 -4.01 -4.42 3.36
N ARG A 9 -3.55 -5.66 3.24
CA ARG A 9 -2.87 -6.35 4.32
C ARG A 9 -1.59 -6.99 3.78
N PRO A 10 -0.55 -7.13 4.62
CA PRO A 10 0.66 -7.85 4.20
C PRO A 10 0.34 -9.31 3.91
N LYS A 11 1.03 -9.88 2.94
CA LYS A 11 0.89 -11.30 2.63
C LYS A 11 1.48 -12.19 3.73
N ALA A 12 2.50 -11.70 4.43
CA ALA A 12 3.15 -12.45 5.49
C ALA A 12 2.15 -12.72 6.62
N ARG A 13 2.03 -13.99 7.04
CA ARG A 13 1.03 -14.42 8.03
C ARG A 13 1.18 -13.72 9.38
N CYS A 14 2.40 -13.47 9.81
CA CYS A 14 2.66 -12.83 11.10
C CYS A 14 2.14 -11.38 11.15
N PHE A 15 1.85 -10.79 9.99
CA PHE A 15 1.33 -9.43 9.91
C PHE A 15 -0.10 -9.38 9.38
N ALA A 16 -0.81 -10.50 9.37
CA ALA A 16 -2.14 -10.58 8.76
C ALA A 16 -3.18 -9.69 9.45
N ALA A 17 -2.97 -9.36 10.73
CA ALA A 17 -3.88 -8.49 11.47
C ALA A 17 -3.64 -7.00 11.21
N ILE A 18 -2.54 -6.65 10.54
CA ILE A 18 -2.20 -5.26 10.24
C ILE A 18 -2.89 -4.86 8.95
N VAL A 19 -3.56 -3.70 8.98
CA VAL A 19 -4.25 -3.17 7.81
C VAL A 19 -3.63 -1.83 7.43
N TYR A 20 -3.40 -1.66 6.13
CA TYR A 20 -2.96 -0.39 5.56
C TYR A 20 -4.04 0.18 4.66
N ILE A 21 -4.04 1.49 4.50
CA ILE A 21 -4.94 2.18 3.58
C ILE A 21 -4.10 3.01 2.60
N VAL A 22 -4.49 3.02 1.34
CA VAL A 22 -3.84 3.88 0.34
C VAL A 22 -4.26 5.31 0.57
N THR A 23 -3.32 6.18 0.89
CA THR A 23 -3.60 7.59 1.18
C THR A 23 -3.19 8.54 0.06
N ALA A 24 -2.25 8.12 -0.79
CA ALA A 24 -1.82 8.93 -1.93
C ALA A 24 -1.43 8.04 -3.09
N LYS A 25 -1.53 8.60 -4.29
CA LYS A 25 -1.25 7.89 -5.53
C LYS A 25 -0.76 8.91 -6.54
N VAL A 26 0.46 8.72 -7.05
CA VAL A 26 1.08 9.64 -8.01
C VAL A 26 1.69 8.84 -9.14
N TYR A 27 1.42 9.25 -10.38
CA TYR A 27 2.07 8.67 -11.54
C TYR A 27 3.43 9.35 -11.73
N ASN A 28 4.49 8.56 -11.78
CA ASN A 28 5.84 9.07 -12.00
C ASN A 28 6.20 8.92 -13.49
N ASP A 29 6.26 10.04 -14.20
CA ASP A 29 6.56 10.04 -15.64
C ASP A 29 7.98 9.58 -15.94
N TRP A 30 8.91 9.87 -15.05
CA TRP A 30 10.31 9.51 -15.24
C TRP A 30 10.52 8.00 -15.30
N TYR A 31 9.86 7.28 -14.37
CA TYR A 31 9.93 5.82 -14.33
C TYR A 31 8.75 5.14 -15.00
N GLN A 32 7.78 5.92 -15.48
CA GLN A 32 6.55 5.41 -16.10
C GLN A 32 5.83 4.39 -15.23
N GLU A 33 5.71 4.70 -13.95
CA GLU A 33 4.98 3.83 -13.01
C GLU A 33 4.24 4.65 -11.97
N THR A 34 3.22 4.02 -11.39
CA THR A 34 2.44 4.62 -10.31
C THR A 34 3.11 4.33 -8.97
N ILE A 35 3.23 5.37 -8.15
CA ILE A 35 3.82 5.29 -6.82
C ILE A 35 2.75 5.61 -5.80
N TYR A 36 2.70 4.83 -4.73
CA TYR A 36 1.68 4.92 -3.71
C TYR A 36 2.27 5.29 -2.37
N THR A 37 1.43 5.90 -1.53
CA THR A 37 1.69 6.05 -0.10
C THR A 37 0.62 5.24 0.62
N ILE A 38 1.02 4.40 1.55
CA ILE A 38 0.10 3.64 2.37
C ILE A 38 0.35 3.94 3.84
N GLU A 39 -0.71 3.90 4.64
CA GLU A 39 -0.65 4.22 6.05
C GLU A 39 -1.31 3.13 6.86
N GLN A 40 -0.65 2.70 7.93
CA GLN A 40 -1.18 1.68 8.83
C GLN A 40 -2.37 2.21 9.61
N ILE A 41 -3.41 1.40 9.68
CA ILE A 41 -4.61 1.70 10.47
C ILE A 41 -4.54 0.91 11.77
N GLY A 42 -4.77 1.58 12.89
CA GLY A 42 -4.89 0.92 14.20
C GLY A 42 -3.65 1.06 15.06
N PHE A 43 -2.80 0.08 15.12
CA PHE A 43 -1.69 -0.07 16.07
C PHE A 43 -0.55 0.96 15.94
N GLY A 44 -0.88 2.25 16.00
CA GLY A 44 0.11 3.30 15.81
C GLY A 44 0.18 3.74 14.35
N LYS A 45 1.03 4.74 14.07
CA LYS A 45 1.18 5.27 12.71
C LYS A 45 2.43 4.73 12.08
N HIS A 46 2.26 4.08 10.96
CA HIS A 46 3.38 3.68 10.12
C HIS A 46 3.03 4.05 8.69
N ILE A 47 3.79 4.96 8.12
CA ILE A 47 3.56 5.45 6.77
C ILE A 47 4.67 4.92 5.87
N ILE A 48 4.28 4.27 4.77
CA ILE A 48 5.23 3.83 3.75
C ILE A 48 5.00 4.70 2.53
N ASP A 49 5.98 5.54 2.24
CA ASP A 49 5.92 6.48 1.11
C ASP A 49 6.77 5.96 -0.03
N GLY A 50 6.32 6.22 -1.26
CA GLY A 50 7.12 5.89 -2.44
C GLY A 50 7.13 4.41 -2.80
N ILE A 51 6.09 3.66 -2.47
CA ILE A 51 6.01 2.23 -2.82
C ILE A 51 5.42 2.06 -4.23
N THR A 52 6.07 1.24 -5.06
CA THR A 52 5.62 1.00 -6.42
C THR A 52 4.46 0.02 -6.46
N GLU A 53 3.71 0.03 -7.57
CA GLU A 53 2.61 -0.91 -7.74
C GLU A 53 3.09 -2.35 -7.73
N ASP A 54 4.23 -2.63 -8.34
CA ASP A 54 4.81 -3.98 -8.33
C ASP A 54 5.11 -4.45 -6.91
N ALA A 55 5.69 -3.57 -6.09
CA ALA A 55 5.98 -3.90 -4.70
C ALA A 55 4.70 -4.14 -3.90
N LEU A 56 3.65 -3.34 -4.14
CA LEU A 56 2.36 -3.58 -3.51
C LEU A 56 1.79 -4.94 -3.90
N ASN A 57 1.81 -5.26 -5.18
CA ASN A 57 1.30 -6.55 -5.67
C ASN A 57 2.08 -7.73 -5.11
N LYS A 58 3.38 -7.55 -4.93
CA LYS A 58 4.26 -8.61 -4.43
C LYS A 58 4.04 -8.90 -2.96
N ASP A 59 3.92 -7.85 -2.14
CA ASP A 59 3.98 -7.99 -0.68
C ASP A 59 2.64 -7.81 0.03
N TYR A 60 1.61 -7.32 -0.68
CA TYR A 60 0.32 -6.99 -0.08
C TYR A 60 -0.83 -7.59 -0.84
N VAL A 61 -1.96 -7.75 -0.15
CA VAL A 61 -3.23 -8.23 -0.72
C VAL A 61 -4.30 -7.18 -0.45
N LYS A 62 -5.07 -6.87 -1.48
CA LYS A 62 -6.19 -5.95 -1.33
C LYS A 62 -7.32 -6.62 -0.55
N ILE A 63 -7.83 -5.93 0.44
CA ILE A 63 -8.97 -6.38 1.23
C ILE A 63 -10.25 -5.87 0.55
N LYS A 64 -11.17 -6.77 0.34
CA LYS A 64 -12.47 -6.42 -0.24
C LYS A 64 -13.43 -5.93 0.84
#